data_bc8640e9a1f3fc921aae2f5cfc45c939
#
_entry.id   bc8640e9a1f3fc921aae2f5cfc45c939
#
_cell.length_a   1.000
_cell.length_b   1.000
_cell.length_c   1.000
_cell.angle_alpha   90.00
_cell.angle_beta   90.00
_cell.angle_gamma   90.00
#
_symmetry.space_group_name_H-M   'P 1'
#
loop_
_entity.id
_entity.type
_entity.pdbx_description
1 polymer ?
#
loop_
_entity_poly.entity_id
_entity_poly.type
_entity_poly.pdbx_seq_one_letter_code
_entity_poly.pdbx_strand_id
1 'polypeptide(L)'
;RGGISGGEPVKETVLRTYRDKEDLKSEIRQSFEKYISEFDTVPEALKDKRVPGVDRTPAENLAYQVGWTTLLLSWEADEKRGMDAKTPSEQFKWNQLGGLYQWFTDTYAHLSLAELKGKLNENIAAIQTMIDSMSEEELFQPHMRRWADDATKTAVWEVYRFIHVNTVAPFGTFRTKIRKWKKAAL
;
A
#
# COMPACT_ATOMS: atom_id res chain seq x y z
N ARG A 1 -10.43 -0.62 -17.34
CA ARG A 1 -10.46 0.19 -16.74
C ARG A 1 -9.50 0.13 -15.77
N GLY A 2 -8.77 -0.49 -15.62
CA GLY A 2 -7.81 -0.64 -14.72
C GLY A 2 -7.14 0.58 -14.31
N GLY A 3 -6.08 0.51 -13.71
CA GLY A 3 -5.31 1.65 -13.38
C GLY A 3 -5.95 2.53 -12.38
N ILE A 4 -6.85 2.01 -11.60
CA ILE A 4 -7.43 2.82 -10.70
C ILE A 4 -6.94 2.71 -9.36
N SER A 5 -6.30 1.79 -8.92
CA SER A 5 -5.84 1.76 -7.56
C SER A 5 -4.40 1.36 -7.53
N GLY A 6 -3.72 1.66 -6.46
CA GLY A 6 -2.35 1.28 -6.28
C GLY A 6 -2.19 -0.11 -5.74
N GLY A 7 -3.22 -0.89 -5.58
CA GLY A 7 -3.10 -2.19 -4.99
C GLY A 7 -4.06 -3.19 -5.56
N GLU A 8 -4.40 -4.19 -4.76
CA GLU A 8 -5.38 -5.18 -5.16
C GLU A 8 -6.70 -4.50 -5.49
N PRO A 9 -7.48 -5.03 -6.41
CA PRO A 9 -8.75 -4.42 -6.75
C PRO A 9 -9.62 -4.23 -5.53
N VAL A 10 -10.23 -3.05 -5.44
CA VAL A 10 -11.14 -2.72 -4.35
C VAL A 10 -12.51 -2.53 -4.97
N LYS A 11 -13.52 -3.15 -4.37
CA LYS A 11 -14.88 -2.97 -4.84
C LYS A 11 -15.28 -1.53 -4.55
N GLU A 12 -15.74 -0.85 -5.58
CA GLU A 12 -16.05 0.56 -5.44
C GLU A 12 -17.13 0.83 -4.41
N THR A 13 -18.06 -0.08 -4.30
CA THR A 13 -19.19 0.11 -3.38
C THR A 13 -18.79 0.05 -1.92
N VAL A 14 -17.57 -0.45 -1.62
CA VAL A 14 -17.12 -0.56 -0.23
C VAL A 14 -15.98 0.39 0.09
N LEU A 15 -15.71 1.33 -0.77
CA LEU A 15 -14.67 2.29 -0.48
C LEU A 15 -15.09 3.17 0.68
N ARG A 16 -14.29 3.16 1.74
CA ARG A 16 -14.59 3.91 2.94
C ARG A 16 -14.42 5.41 2.73
N THR A 17 -15.27 6.19 3.37
CA THR A 17 -15.09 7.63 3.45
C THR A 17 -14.61 8.00 4.85
N TYR A 18 -14.01 9.17 4.98
CA TYR A 18 -13.43 9.64 6.22
C TYR A 18 -14.00 11.01 6.57
N ARG A 19 -14.18 11.25 7.86
CA ARG A 19 -14.74 12.52 8.33
C ARG A 19 -13.77 13.67 8.15
N ASP A 20 -12.49 13.39 8.40
CA ASP A 20 -11.46 14.42 8.37
C ASP A 20 -10.08 13.74 8.33
N LYS A 21 -9.05 14.57 8.35
CA LYS A 21 -7.67 14.11 8.32
C LYS A 21 -7.35 13.19 9.50
N GLU A 22 -7.81 13.53 10.69
CA GLU A 22 -7.50 12.74 11.87
C GLU A 22 -8.16 11.36 11.83
N ASP A 23 -9.36 11.28 11.26
CA ASP A 23 -10.04 10.00 11.09
C ASP A 23 -9.23 9.10 10.15
N LEU A 24 -8.74 9.65 9.05
CA LEU A 24 -7.91 8.90 8.11
C LEU A 24 -6.62 8.42 8.79
N LYS A 25 -5.93 9.30 9.49
CA LYS A 25 -4.67 8.96 10.17
C LYS A 25 -4.89 7.89 11.22
N SER A 26 -5.96 7.99 11.98
CA SER A 26 -6.29 7.03 13.01
C SER A 26 -6.57 5.65 12.42
N GLU A 27 -7.31 5.60 11.34
CA GLU A 27 -7.62 4.32 10.70
C GLU A 27 -6.39 3.67 10.10
N ILE A 28 -5.50 4.46 9.52
CA ILE A 28 -4.22 3.92 9.01
C ILE A 28 -3.45 3.29 10.16
N ARG A 29 -3.33 4.00 11.28
CA ARG A 29 -2.56 3.50 12.42
C ARG A 29 -3.16 2.21 12.97
N GLN A 30 -4.47 2.18 13.17
CA GLN A 30 -5.13 1.01 13.72
C GLN A 30 -5.03 -0.20 12.78
N SER A 31 -5.27 0.02 11.50
CA SER A 31 -5.18 -1.05 10.51
C SER A 31 -3.77 -1.59 10.40
N PHE A 32 -2.79 -0.69 10.42
CA PHE A 32 -1.39 -1.08 10.34
C PHE A 32 -0.98 -1.90 11.55
N GLU A 33 -1.35 -1.47 12.75
CA GLU A 33 -0.97 -2.18 13.96
C GLU A 33 -1.54 -3.58 13.99
N LYS A 34 -2.80 -3.73 13.58
CA LYS A 34 -3.40 -5.06 13.51
C LYS A 34 -2.70 -5.95 12.48
N TYR A 35 -2.31 -5.38 11.35
CA TYR A 35 -1.64 -6.10 10.31
C TYR A 35 -0.23 -6.50 10.73
N ILE A 36 0.59 -5.53 11.14
CA ILE A 36 2.01 -5.78 11.37
C ILE A 36 2.24 -6.72 12.56
N SER A 37 1.36 -6.67 13.57
CA SER A 37 1.51 -7.51 14.74
C SER A 37 1.33 -9.00 14.42
N GLU A 38 0.65 -9.33 13.33
CA GLU A 38 0.51 -10.72 12.94
C GLU A 38 1.85 -11.37 12.62
N PHE A 39 2.84 -10.57 12.26
CA PHE A 39 4.16 -11.10 11.90
C PHE A 39 5.04 -11.37 13.12
N ASP A 40 4.62 -10.96 14.31
CA ASP A 40 5.38 -11.20 15.52
C ASP A 40 5.56 -12.68 15.81
N THR A 41 4.63 -13.52 15.37
CA THR A 41 4.68 -14.95 15.59
C THR A 41 5.13 -15.73 14.36
N VAL A 42 5.58 -15.06 13.31
CA VAL A 42 6.10 -15.72 12.12
C VAL A 42 7.61 -15.92 12.30
N PRO A 43 8.10 -17.18 12.32
CA PRO A 43 9.54 -17.40 12.44
C PRO A 43 10.28 -16.89 11.21
N GLU A 44 11.43 -16.27 11.43
CA GLU A 44 12.26 -15.79 10.33
C GLU A 44 12.62 -16.92 9.37
N ALA A 45 12.87 -18.11 9.90
CA ALA A 45 13.26 -19.27 9.08
C ALA A 45 12.16 -19.67 8.09
N LEU A 46 10.91 -19.26 8.33
CA LEU A 46 9.79 -19.64 7.50
C LEU A 46 9.31 -18.49 6.61
N LYS A 47 10.07 -17.41 6.51
CA LYS A 47 9.62 -16.22 5.77
C LYS A 47 9.32 -16.51 4.30
N ASP A 48 9.96 -17.50 3.72
CA ASP A 48 9.78 -17.86 2.32
C ASP A 48 8.98 -19.14 2.12
N LYS A 49 8.38 -19.67 3.18
CA LYS A 49 7.61 -20.91 3.07
C LYS A 49 6.28 -20.67 2.38
N ARG A 50 6.05 -21.40 1.30
CA ARG A 50 4.80 -21.31 0.57
C ARG A 50 3.85 -22.40 1.08
N VAL A 51 2.59 -22.04 1.27
CA VAL A 51 1.57 -23.00 1.71
C VAL A 51 0.43 -23.03 0.71
N PRO A 52 -0.28 -24.16 0.59
CA PRO A 52 -1.41 -24.23 -0.33
C PRO A 52 -2.51 -23.27 0.07
N GLY A 53 -3.15 -22.66 -0.92
CA GLY A 53 -4.30 -21.80 -0.68
C GLY A 53 -3.97 -20.39 -0.27
N VAL A 54 -2.68 -20.04 -0.16
CA VAL A 54 -2.25 -18.67 0.12
C VAL A 54 -1.24 -18.27 -0.94
N ASP A 55 -1.52 -17.17 -1.61
CA ASP A 55 -0.76 -16.80 -2.80
C ASP A 55 0.58 -16.12 -2.52
N ARG A 56 0.86 -15.78 -1.27
CA ARG A 56 2.11 -15.11 -0.93
C ARG A 56 2.74 -15.72 0.31
N THR A 57 4.08 -15.77 0.31
CA THR A 57 4.85 -16.09 1.50
C THR A 57 4.81 -14.89 2.44
N PRO A 58 5.21 -15.06 3.72
CA PRO A 58 5.28 -13.92 4.62
C PRO A 58 6.13 -12.76 4.09
N ALA A 59 7.30 -13.07 3.51
CA ALA A 59 8.16 -12.03 2.94
C ALA A 59 7.49 -11.34 1.76
N GLU A 60 6.83 -12.08 0.88
CA GLU A 60 6.12 -11.51 -0.25
C GLU A 60 4.95 -10.64 0.20
N ASN A 61 4.28 -11.06 1.27
CA ASN A 61 3.16 -10.31 1.84
C ASN A 61 3.62 -8.91 2.27
N LEU A 62 4.74 -8.86 3.01
CA LEU A 62 5.31 -7.57 3.44
C LEU A 62 5.89 -6.78 2.28
N ALA A 63 6.54 -7.46 1.33
CA ALA A 63 7.14 -6.79 0.17
C ALA A 63 6.12 -6.02 -0.65
N TYR A 64 4.91 -6.58 -0.78
CA TYR A 64 3.82 -5.91 -1.48
C TYR A 64 3.50 -4.57 -0.82
N GLN A 65 3.39 -4.56 0.51
CA GLN A 65 3.06 -3.33 1.24
C GLN A 65 4.20 -2.31 1.15
N VAL A 66 5.43 -2.77 1.29
CA VAL A 66 6.59 -1.88 1.16
C VAL A 66 6.62 -1.26 -0.23
N GLY A 67 6.36 -2.06 -1.25
CA GLY A 67 6.37 -1.59 -2.63
C GLY A 67 5.35 -0.48 -2.87
N TRP A 68 4.10 -0.73 -2.54
CA TRP A 68 3.06 0.26 -2.81
C TRP A 68 3.21 1.52 -1.97
N THR A 69 3.57 1.38 -0.70
CA THR A 69 3.73 2.58 0.14
C THR A 69 4.93 3.42 -0.31
N THR A 70 5.98 2.77 -0.80
CA THR A 70 7.12 3.49 -1.36
C THR A 70 6.71 4.26 -2.61
N LEU A 71 5.92 3.63 -3.49
CA LEU A 71 5.45 4.31 -4.70
C LEU A 71 4.54 5.48 -4.37
N LEU A 72 3.59 5.30 -3.47
CA LEU A 72 2.70 6.38 -3.06
C LEU A 72 3.49 7.59 -2.59
N LEU A 73 4.48 7.36 -1.73
CA LEU A 73 5.33 8.44 -1.24
C LEU A 73 6.12 9.10 -2.38
N SER A 74 6.55 8.30 -3.36
CA SER A 74 7.32 8.83 -4.47
C SER A 74 6.49 9.73 -5.38
N TRP A 75 5.21 9.40 -5.59
CA TRP A 75 4.34 10.22 -6.42
C TRP A 75 4.22 11.62 -5.82
N GLU A 76 3.96 11.68 -4.54
CA GLU A 76 3.81 12.97 -3.86
C GLU A 76 5.13 13.74 -3.85
N ALA A 77 6.23 13.06 -3.56
CA ALA A 77 7.54 13.71 -3.52
C ALA A 77 7.93 14.27 -4.89
N ASP A 78 7.67 13.51 -5.96
CA ASP A 78 8.01 13.96 -7.31
C ASP A 78 7.22 15.21 -7.69
N GLU A 79 5.94 15.19 -7.45
CA GLU A 79 5.10 16.33 -7.81
C GLU A 79 5.49 17.57 -7.02
N LYS A 80 5.81 17.40 -5.73
CA LYS A 80 6.23 18.52 -4.89
C LYS A 80 7.54 19.12 -5.39
N ARG A 81 8.37 18.36 -6.08
CA ARG A 81 9.61 18.86 -6.67
C ARG A 81 9.41 19.38 -8.09
N GLY A 82 8.19 19.44 -8.57
CA GLY A 82 7.90 19.94 -9.91
C GLY A 82 8.15 18.92 -11.00
N MET A 83 8.29 17.65 -10.65
CA MET A 83 8.49 16.58 -11.63
C MET A 83 7.19 15.88 -11.94
N ASP A 84 7.11 15.31 -13.14
CA ASP A 84 5.96 14.48 -13.50
C ASP A 84 6.11 13.12 -12.82
N ALA A 85 5.22 12.82 -11.89
CA ALA A 85 5.23 11.51 -11.27
C ALA A 85 4.70 10.48 -12.26
N LYS A 86 5.43 9.38 -12.43
CA LYS A 86 4.98 8.29 -13.28
C LYS A 86 4.24 7.26 -12.43
N THR A 87 2.97 7.08 -12.72
CA THR A 87 2.16 6.12 -11.96
C THR A 87 1.87 4.91 -12.83
N PRO A 88 1.85 3.68 -12.26
CA PRO A 88 2.22 3.39 -10.87
C PRO A 88 3.71 3.49 -10.60
N SER A 89 4.57 3.33 -11.60
CA SER A 89 6.02 3.43 -11.42
C SER A 89 6.67 3.85 -12.74
N GLU A 90 7.98 4.12 -12.68
CA GLU A 90 8.72 4.50 -13.87
C GLU A 90 8.70 3.41 -14.94
N GLN A 91 8.70 2.14 -14.52
CA GLN A 91 8.89 1.03 -15.44
C GLN A 91 7.61 0.27 -15.79
N PHE A 92 6.57 0.41 -15.02
CA PHE A 92 5.35 -0.36 -15.22
C PHE A 92 4.14 0.54 -15.32
N LYS A 93 3.24 0.20 -16.23
CA LYS A 93 1.96 0.90 -16.40
C LYS A 93 0.87 0.17 -15.65
N TRP A 94 -0.28 0.82 -15.51
CA TRP A 94 -1.39 0.26 -14.76
C TRP A 94 -1.91 -1.06 -15.33
N ASN A 95 -1.69 -1.32 -16.60
CA ASN A 95 -2.06 -2.62 -17.18
C ASN A 95 -0.94 -3.65 -17.10
N GLN A 96 0.09 -3.38 -16.30
CA GLN A 96 1.24 -4.27 -16.13
C GLN A 96 1.48 -4.57 -14.64
N LEU A 97 0.41 -4.66 -13.85
CA LEU A 97 0.54 -4.85 -12.40
C LEU A 97 1.20 -6.18 -12.04
N GLY A 98 1.00 -7.22 -12.85
CA GLY A 98 1.69 -8.49 -12.61
C GLY A 98 3.19 -8.33 -12.60
N GLY A 99 3.73 -7.58 -13.56
CA GLY A 99 5.16 -7.29 -13.60
C GLY A 99 5.61 -6.45 -12.42
N LEU A 100 4.79 -5.49 -12.03
CA LEU A 100 5.11 -4.64 -10.88
C LEU A 100 5.16 -5.46 -9.59
N TYR A 101 4.21 -6.37 -9.39
CA TYR A 101 4.21 -7.22 -8.21
C TYR A 101 5.43 -8.13 -8.17
N GLN A 102 5.83 -8.66 -9.32
CA GLN A 102 7.06 -9.44 -9.40
C GLN A 102 8.27 -8.58 -9.05
N TRP A 103 8.26 -7.33 -9.49
CA TRP A 103 9.34 -6.41 -9.17
C TRP A 103 9.40 -6.13 -7.66
N PHE A 104 8.26 -6.01 -7.00
CA PHE A 104 8.23 -5.87 -5.54
C PHE A 104 8.89 -7.09 -4.88
N THR A 105 8.52 -8.28 -5.33
CA THR A 105 9.09 -9.51 -4.79
C THR A 105 10.60 -9.54 -5.00
N ASP A 106 11.04 -9.27 -6.21
CA ASP A 106 12.48 -9.32 -6.54
C ASP A 106 13.27 -8.27 -5.77
N THR A 107 12.66 -7.12 -5.52
CA THR A 107 13.36 -6.00 -4.89
C THR A 107 13.40 -6.16 -3.37
N TYR A 108 12.34 -6.66 -2.76
CA TYR A 108 12.20 -6.58 -1.32
C TYR A 108 12.13 -7.93 -0.59
N ALA A 109 11.62 -8.99 -1.23
CA ALA A 109 11.31 -10.21 -0.48
C ALA A 109 12.55 -10.95 0.02
N HIS A 110 13.74 -10.61 -0.48
CA HIS A 110 14.98 -11.22 0.01
C HIS A 110 15.40 -10.67 1.37
N LEU A 111 14.82 -9.56 1.80
CA LEU A 111 15.14 -8.97 3.09
C LEU A 111 14.54 -9.80 4.22
N SER A 112 15.09 -9.65 5.41
CA SER A 112 14.54 -10.33 6.58
C SER A 112 13.18 -9.76 6.94
N LEU A 113 12.39 -10.51 7.72
CA LEU A 113 11.12 -9.99 8.22
C LEU A 113 11.33 -8.74 9.04
N ALA A 114 12.40 -8.70 9.86
CA ALA A 114 12.69 -7.50 10.66
C ALA A 114 12.97 -6.29 9.76
N GLU A 115 13.74 -6.49 8.70
CA GLU A 115 14.04 -5.41 7.77
C GLU A 115 12.81 -4.94 7.03
N LEU A 116 11.96 -5.87 6.59
CA LEU A 116 10.72 -5.52 5.90
C LEU A 116 9.78 -4.75 6.80
N LYS A 117 9.63 -5.22 8.05
CA LYS A 117 8.78 -4.52 9.03
C LYS A 117 9.32 -3.11 9.30
N GLY A 118 10.64 -2.98 9.40
CA GLY A 118 11.27 -1.69 9.62
C GLY A 118 11.00 -0.71 8.48
N LYS A 119 11.14 -1.19 7.24
CA LYS A 119 10.86 -0.35 6.07
C LYS A 119 9.39 0.08 6.04
N LEU A 120 8.50 -0.83 6.35
CA LEU A 120 7.08 -0.51 6.33
C LEU A 120 6.71 0.46 7.45
N ASN A 121 7.29 0.28 8.64
CA ASN A 121 7.10 1.24 9.73
C ASN A 121 7.53 2.64 9.30
N GLU A 122 8.69 2.74 8.65
CA GLU A 122 9.19 4.03 8.16
C GLU A 122 8.23 4.63 7.13
N ASN A 123 7.75 3.80 6.22
CA ASN A 123 6.83 4.28 5.18
C ASN A 123 5.52 4.77 5.78
N ILE A 124 4.98 4.06 6.76
CA ILE A 124 3.73 4.47 7.39
C ILE A 124 3.93 5.78 8.16
N ALA A 125 5.05 5.92 8.87
CA ALA A 125 5.36 7.18 9.53
C ALA A 125 5.48 8.32 8.52
N ALA A 126 6.10 8.08 7.38
CA ALA A 126 6.23 9.08 6.33
C ALA A 126 4.87 9.44 5.71
N ILE A 127 3.98 8.45 5.56
CA ILE A 127 2.63 8.73 5.07
C ILE A 127 1.86 9.58 6.07
N GLN A 128 2.00 9.30 7.37
CA GLN A 128 1.36 10.12 8.39
C GLN A 128 1.86 11.57 8.33
N THR A 129 3.17 11.74 8.14
CA THR A 129 3.76 13.07 8.00
C THR A 129 3.26 13.75 6.72
N MET A 130 3.15 13.01 5.63
CA MET A 130 2.61 13.53 4.38
C MET A 130 1.18 14.04 4.57
N ILE A 131 0.35 13.25 5.26
CA ILE A 131 -1.03 13.64 5.54
C ILE A 131 -1.06 14.91 6.39
N ASP A 132 -0.19 14.98 7.40
CA ASP A 132 -0.11 16.18 8.25
C ASP A 132 0.22 17.43 7.45
N SER A 133 1.04 17.30 6.41
CA SER A 133 1.44 18.45 5.61
C SER A 133 0.40 18.86 4.58
N MET A 134 -0.64 18.05 4.38
CA MET A 134 -1.69 18.35 3.41
C MET A 134 -2.88 18.99 4.10
N SER A 135 -3.53 19.93 3.41
CA SER A 135 -4.76 20.51 3.92
C SER A 135 -5.91 19.50 3.76
N GLU A 136 -7.02 19.75 4.47
CA GLU A 136 -8.24 18.97 4.28
C GLU A 136 -8.68 19.00 2.81
N GLU A 137 -8.57 20.15 2.20
CA GLU A 137 -8.89 20.30 0.79
C GLU A 137 -8.03 19.44 -0.11
N GLU A 138 -6.72 19.44 0.12
CA GLU A 138 -5.81 18.65 -0.70
C GLU A 138 -6.11 17.16 -0.60
N LEU A 139 -6.54 16.70 0.57
CA LEU A 139 -6.85 15.29 0.77
C LEU A 139 -8.20 14.90 0.20
N PHE A 140 -9.23 15.73 0.37
CA PHE A 140 -10.60 15.28 0.17
C PHE A 140 -11.32 15.93 -1.01
N GLN A 141 -10.72 16.91 -1.68
CA GLN A 141 -11.30 17.48 -2.89
C GLN A 141 -10.65 16.86 -4.12
N PRO A 142 -11.38 16.76 -5.24
CA PRO A 142 -10.80 16.19 -6.46
C PRO A 142 -9.82 17.17 -7.09
N HIS A 143 -8.95 16.66 -7.94
CA HIS A 143 -8.04 17.42 -8.80
C HIS A 143 -6.99 18.25 -8.04
N MET A 144 -6.63 17.81 -6.84
CA MET A 144 -5.65 18.53 -6.03
C MET A 144 -4.22 18.07 -6.29
N ARG A 145 -4.04 16.95 -6.99
CA ARG A 145 -2.73 16.46 -7.40
C ARG A 145 -2.80 15.91 -8.79
N ARG A 146 -1.83 16.27 -9.62
CA ARG A 146 -1.77 15.75 -10.98
C ARG A 146 -1.53 14.26 -10.99
N TRP A 147 -0.68 13.76 -10.08
CA TRP A 147 -0.42 12.32 -10.05
C TRP A 147 -1.70 11.52 -9.79
N ALA A 148 -2.61 12.06 -9.01
CA ALA A 148 -3.86 11.37 -8.73
C ALA A 148 -4.77 11.36 -9.97
N ASP A 149 -4.83 12.48 -10.69
CA ASP A 149 -5.63 12.55 -11.90
C ASP A 149 -5.05 11.67 -13.01
N ASP A 150 -3.73 11.63 -13.12
CA ASP A 150 -3.06 10.83 -14.15
C ASP A 150 -3.17 9.33 -13.89
N ALA A 151 -3.39 8.93 -12.64
CA ALA A 151 -3.47 7.52 -12.28
C ALA A 151 -4.78 6.86 -12.69
N THR A 152 -5.77 7.62 -13.09
CA THR A 152 -7.06 7.10 -13.52
C THR A 152 -7.34 7.55 -14.94
N LYS A 153 -8.15 6.78 -15.66
CA LYS A 153 -8.49 7.16 -17.03
C LYS A 153 -9.74 8.02 -17.08
N THR A 154 -10.82 7.53 -16.51
CA THR A 154 -12.09 8.25 -16.54
C THR A 154 -12.62 8.57 -15.16
N ALA A 155 -12.25 7.78 -14.17
CA ALA A 155 -12.67 8.03 -12.81
C ALA A 155 -11.92 9.22 -12.24
N VAL A 156 -12.55 9.90 -11.29
CA VAL A 156 -11.94 11.03 -10.58
C VAL A 156 -11.77 10.59 -9.14
N TRP A 157 -10.53 10.52 -8.70
CA TRP A 157 -10.21 10.07 -7.34
C TRP A 157 -9.47 11.14 -6.58
N GLU A 158 -9.94 11.43 -5.38
CA GLU A 158 -9.25 12.29 -4.45
C GLU A 158 -8.00 11.59 -3.91
N VAL A 159 -7.07 12.36 -3.38
CA VAL A 159 -5.82 11.81 -2.85
C VAL A 159 -6.09 10.79 -1.74
N TYR A 160 -7.07 11.06 -0.86
CA TYR A 160 -7.33 10.14 0.25
C TYR A 160 -7.69 8.72 -0.21
N ARG A 161 -8.30 8.60 -1.39
CA ARG A 161 -8.64 7.27 -1.91
C ARG A 161 -7.40 6.46 -2.25
N PHE A 162 -6.40 7.12 -2.83
CA PHE A 162 -5.12 6.45 -3.11
C PHE A 162 -4.41 6.05 -1.83
N ILE A 163 -4.48 6.91 -0.81
CA ILE A 163 -3.90 6.56 0.49
C ILE A 163 -4.62 5.36 1.08
N HIS A 164 -5.94 5.35 1.05
CA HIS A 164 -6.74 4.25 1.58
C HIS A 164 -6.43 2.92 0.87
N VAL A 165 -6.42 2.91 -0.45
CA VAL A 165 -6.22 1.67 -1.19
C VAL A 165 -4.79 1.16 -1.13
N ASN A 166 -3.86 1.99 -0.65
CA ASN A 166 -2.46 1.59 -0.47
C ASN A 166 -2.09 1.35 0.98
N THR A 167 -3.01 1.55 1.91
CA THR A 167 -2.76 1.31 3.33
C THR A 167 -3.89 0.48 3.95
N VAL A 168 -4.99 1.11 4.33
CA VAL A 168 -6.07 0.49 5.10
C VAL A 168 -6.63 -0.76 4.40
N ALA A 169 -6.95 -0.65 3.13
CA ALA A 169 -7.57 -1.76 2.40
C ALA A 169 -6.62 -2.97 2.30
N PRO A 170 -5.38 -2.81 1.81
CA PRO A 170 -4.50 -3.98 1.73
C PRO A 170 -4.07 -4.49 3.11
N PHE A 171 -3.96 -3.65 4.14
CA PHE A 171 -3.66 -4.17 5.47
C PHE A 171 -4.72 -5.15 5.93
N GLY A 172 -6.00 -4.88 5.66
CA GLY A 172 -7.07 -5.81 5.98
C GLY A 172 -7.01 -7.10 5.17
N THR A 173 -6.88 -6.96 3.86
CA THR A 173 -6.82 -8.10 2.96
C THR A 173 -5.61 -9.00 3.24
N PHE A 174 -4.45 -8.41 3.43
CA PHE A 174 -3.21 -9.16 3.61
C PHE A 174 -3.06 -9.67 5.03
N ARG A 175 -3.72 -9.04 6.00
CA ARG A 175 -3.84 -9.63 7.33
C ARG A 175 -4.56 -10.96 7.27
N THR A 176 -5.65 -11.02 6.53
CA THR A 176 -6.38 -12.27 6.33
C THR A 176 -5.46 -13.34 5.71
N LYS A 177 -4.65 -12.95 4.72
CA LYS A 177 -3.73 -13.88 4.07
C LYS A 177 -2.66 -14.41 5.02
N ILE A 178 -2.04 -13.55 5.83
CA ILE A 178 -1.00 -14.02 6.74
C ILE A 178 -1.58 -14.87 7.87
N ARG A 179 -2.78 -14.57 8.33
CA ARG A 179 -3.44 -15.42 9.33
C ARG A 179 -3.72 -16.80 8.76
N LYS A 180 -4.16 -16.87 7.51
CA LYS A 180 -4.39 -18.15 6.84
C LYS A 180 -3.08 -18.92 6.67
N TRP A 181 -2.01 -18.21 6.32
CA TRP A 181 -0.68 -18.81 6.21
C TRP A 181 -0.25 -19.40 7.55
N LYS A 182 -0.45 -18.68 8.64
CA LYS A 182 -0.06 -19.16 9.96
C LYS A 182 -0.80 -20.44 10.34
N LYS A 183 -2.08 -20.52 10.03
CA LYS A 183 -2.85 -21.73 10.30
C LYS A 183 -2.29 -22.94 9.57
N ALA A 184 -1.80 -22.76 8.35
CA ALA A 184 -1.29 -23.87 7.56
C ALA A 184 0.15 -24.21 7.91
N ALA A 185 0.95 -23.24 8.35
CA ALA A 185 2.39 -23.42 8.51
C ALA A 185 2.84 -23.69 9.94
N LEU A 186 2.03 -23.27 10.94
CA LEU A 186 2.49 -23.34 12.34
C LEU A 186 1.69 -24.33 13.20
#